data_8030a684cd892201792caa8268f6ea32
#
_entry.id   8030a684cd892201792caa8268f6ea32
#
_cell.length_a   1.000
_cell.length_b   1.000
_cell.length_c   1.000
_cell.angle_alpha   90.00
_cell.angle_beta   90.00
_cell.angle_gamma   90.00
#
_symmetry.space_group_name_H-M   'P 1'
#
loop_
_entity.id
_entity.type
_entity.pdbx_description
1 polymer ?
#
loop_
_entity_poly.entity_id
_entity_poly.type
_entity_poly.pdbx_seq_one_letter_code
_entity_poly.pdbx_strand_id
1 'polypeptide(L)'
;MKKLLLISAATLIVSNSTFAGGILTNTNQHAAFLRMLSRGATTEIDGALSNPAGLAFLPKDGFHVGLSIQSAYQTRNIDASFMTYNGVSATGPTVADKPFEKYYEGTAAAPVIPSLFAAYKKGEWTISGFFAITAGGGKASFDDGLPMFDASAMAGIFQEGLKAEKPTVITPDMYDITSAMDGKQYIYSLQLGLSYKATEWLSVFGGGRMNYFTGGYKGFLNAIVKGTDTNLLPLALDCDQTGWGLTPVIGVDAKLGKLNIGAKYEFKTNLNIENNTKNLQYPPSAKDMVAPYEHGVNTPNDIPAMLSIAAAYEFLPVLRASVEYHFYAVSYTHLRAHETKAN
;
A
#
# COMPACT_ATOMS: atom_id res chain seq x y z
N MET A 1 -0.78 -27.78 -26.68
CA MET A 1 -1.61 -26.59 -26.91
C MET A 1 -2.46 -26.23 -25.69
N LYS A 2 -3.25 -27.12 -25.06
CA LYS A 2 -4.03 -26.84 -23.85
C LYS A 2 -3.21 -26.30 -22.66
N LYS A 3 -1.95 -26.79 -22.49
CA LYS A 3 -1.06 -26.28 -21.42
C LYS A 3 -0.49 -24.87 -21.68
N LEU A 4 -0.33 -24.48 -22.93
CA LEU A 4 0.19 -23.14 -23.29
C LEU A 4 -0.88 -22.04 -23.07
N LEU A 5 -2.15 -22.36 -23.35
CA LEU A 5 -3.30 -21.46 -23.10
C LEU A 5 -3.59 -21.26 -21.62
N LEU A 6 -3.45 -22.31 -20.81
CA LEU A 6 -3.53 -22.23 -19.34
C LEU A 6 -2.40 -21.36 -18.76
N ILE A 7 -1.21 -21.40 -19.36
CA ILE A 7 -0.08 -20.56 -18.96
C ILE A 7 -0.33 -19.10 -19.29
N SER A 8 -0.92 -18.77 -20.45
CA SER A 8 -1.22 -17.38 -20.85
C SER A 8 -2.34 -16.76 -20.00
N ALA A 9 -3.40 -17.51 -19.70
CA ALA A 9 -4.48 -17.05 -18.81
C ALA A 9 -4.01 -16.96 -17.34
N ALA A 10 -3.19 -17.92 -16.90
CA ALA A 10 -2.55 -17.88 -15.58
C ALA A 10 -1.55 -16.74 -15.47
N THR A 11 -0.84 -16.38 -16.54
CA THR A 11 0.13 -15.27 -16.55
C THR A 11 -0.59 -13.91 -16.41
N LEU A 12 -1.78 -13.74 -16.98
CA LEU A 12 -2.61 -12.55 -16.78
C LEU A 12 -3.19 -12.45 -15.35
N ILE A 13 -3.42 -13.57 -14.68
CA ILE A 13 -3.94 -13.61 -13.31
C ILE A 13 -2.81 -13.53 -12.27
N VAL A 14 -1.64 -14.11 -12.58
CA VAL A 14 -0.49 -14.15 -11.65
C VAL A 14 0.38 -12.89 -11.72
N SER A 15 0.29 -12.08 -12.80
CA SER A 15 1.02 -10.80 -12.89
C SER A 15 0.56 -9.73 -11.88
N ASN A 16 -0.55 -9.98 -11.15
CA ASN A 16 -1.05 -9.06 -10.13
C ASN A 16 -0.45 -9.26 -8.72
N SER A 17 0.44 -10.22 -8.53
CA SER A 17 1.08 -10.45 -7.23
C SER A 17 2.48 -9.83 -7.10
N THR A 18 2.95 -9.10 -8.10
CA THR A 18 4.19 -8.33 -7.96
C THR A 18 3.92 -6.99 -7.29
N PHE A 19 3.61 -7.02 -6.01
CA PHE A 19 3.69 -5.84 -5.17
C PHE A 19 5.16 -5.47 -4.95
N ALA A 20 5.80 -4.92 -5.96
CA ALA A 20 7.04 -4.21 -5.80
C ALA A 20 6.71 -2.84 -5.18
N GLY A 21 7.01 -2.64 -3.92
CA GLY A 21 6.74 -1.43 -3.18
C GLY A 21 5.28 -1.35 -2.75
N GLY A 22 4.89 -2.08 -1.72
CA GLY A 22 3.54 -2.06 -1.17
C GLY A 22 3.18 -0.69 -0.59
N ILE A 23 1.89 -0.46 -0.41
CA ILE A 23 1.25 0.64 0.33
C ILE A 23 1.87 0.86 1.73
N LEU A 24 2.65 -0.11 2.20
CA LEU A 24 3.24 -0.19 3.52
C LEU A 24 4.64 0.47 3.62
N THR A 25 5.03 1.29 2.66
CA THR A 25 6.23 2.13 2.82
C THR A 25 5.93 3.28 3.77
N ASN A 26 6.80 3.48 4.74
CA ASN A 26 6.66 4.58 5.69
C ASN A 26 6.64 5.92 4.96
N THR A 27 5.53 6.63 5.07
CA THR A 27 5.39 8.00 4.57
C THR A 27 5.22 8.96 5.73
N ASN A 28 5.85 10.11 5.61
CA ASN A 28 5.64 11.20 6.57
C ASN A 28 4.59 12.16 6.01
N GLN A 29 3.45 12.23 6.68
CA GLN A 29 2.32 13.08 6.27
C GLN A 29 2.31 14.44 6.97
N HIS A 30 3.35 14.77 7.74
CA HIS A 30 3.46 16.06 8.43
C HIS A 30 3.70 17.21 7.43
N ALA A 31 3.11 18.38 7.66
CA ALA A 31 3.22 19.53 6.77
C ALA A 31 4.66 20.00 6.53
N ALA A 32 5.56 19.84 7.52
CA ALA A 32 6.98 20.18 7.35
C ALA A 32 7.66 19.27 6.32
N PHE A 33 7.33 17.98 6.29
CA PHE A 33 7.84 17.04 5.29
C PHE A 33 7.29 17.35 3.90
N LEU A 34 5.99 17.66 3.76
CA LEU A 34 5.41 18.02 2.47
C LEU A 34 6.00 19.29 1.89
N ARG A 35 6.36 20.25 2.74
CA ARG A 35 7.06 21.47 2.32
C ARG A 35 8.51 21.21 1.90
N MET A 36 9.21 20.30 2.56
CA MET A 36 10.59 19.93 2.32
C MET A 36 10.81 18.46 2.62
N LEU A 37 10.98 17.64 1.59
CA LEU A 37 11.03 16.18 1.67
C LEU A 37 12.26 15.64 2.42
N SER A 38 13.39 16.39 2.40
CA SER A 38 14.61 15.99 3.09
C SER A 38 14.58 16.48 4.56
N ARG A 39 14.09 15.61 5.46
CA ARG A 39 13.95 15.90 6.90
C ARG A 39 14.85 15.04 7.80
N GLY A 40 15.62 14.10 7.24
CA GLY A 40 16.45 13.16 8.01
C GLY A 40 17.61 13.80 8.76
N ALA A 41 17.93 15.08 8.52
CA ALA A 41 18.88 15.87 9.30
C ALA A 41 18.21 17.07 10.00
N THR A 42 16.92 16.96 10.35
CA THR A 42 16.21 18.01 11.11
C THR A 42 16.49 17.90 12.60
N THR A 43 16.50 19.05 13.28
CA THR A 43 16.51 19.16 14.75
C THR A 43 15.22 19.79 15.28
N GLU A 44 14.15 19.83 14.45
CA GLU A 44 12.82 20.31 14.79
C GLU A 44 11.93 19.16 15.28
N ILE A 45 10.77 19.47 15.83
CA ILE A 45 9.88 18.49 16.50
C ILE A 45 9.41 17.34 15.60
N ASP A 46 9.24 17.57 14.30
CA ASP A 46 8.92 16.52 13.33
C ASP A 46 10.06 15.49 13.14
N GLY A 47 11.25 15.81 13.65
CA GLY A 47 12.34 14.85 13.80
C GLY A 47 11.96 13.61 14.61
N ALA A 48 10.91 13.65 15.45
CA ALA A 48 10.44 12.46 16.16
C ALA A 48 10.16 11.28 15.21
N LEU A 49 9.77 11.53 13.96
CA LEU A 49 9.67 10.50 12.92
C LEU A 49 10.95 10.41 12.06
N SER A 50 11.44 11.54 11.55
CA SER A 50 12.46 11.54 10.49
C SER A 50 13.90 11.43 11.03
N ASN A 51 14.20 12.05 12.17
CA ASN A 51 15.53 12.08 12.82
C ASN A 51 15.40 12.19 14.35
N PRO A 52 14.91 11.14 15.03
CA PRO A 52 14.65 11.25 16.47
C PRO A 52 15.88 11.55 17.31
N ALA A 53 17.09 11.14 16.88
CA ALA A 53 18.35 11.51 17.55
C ALA A 53 18.59 13.03 17.53
N GLY A 54 18.20 13.71 16.45
CA GLY A 54 18.33 15.16 16.31
C GLY A 54 17.52 15.97 17.34
N LEU A 55 16.54 15.38 17.99
CA LEU A 55 15.74 16.02 19.03
C LEU A 55 16.54 16.31 20.31
N ALA A 56 17.67 15.64 20.53
CA ALA A 56 18.58 15.97 21.61
C ALA A 56 19.16 17.40 21.47
N PHE A 57 19.14 17.97 20.26
CA PHE A 57 19.59 19.33 19.95
C PHE A 57 18.47 20.36 19.90
N LEU A 58 17.28 20.04 20.38
CA LEU A 58 16.20 21.02 20.57
C LEU A 58 16.70 22.22 21.40
N PRO A 59 16.32 23.46 21.03
CA PRO A 59 16.97 24.66 21.57
C PRO A 59 16.68 24.94 23.05
N LYS A 60 15.61 24.37 23.60
CA LYS A 60 15.19 24.62 24.99
C LYS A 60 14.79 23.34 25.69
N ASP A 61 15.02 23.29 26.99
CA ASP A 61 14.44 22.27 27.84
C ASP A 61 12.91 22.50 27.99
N GLY A 62 12.17 21.42 28.26
CA GLY A 62 10.74 21.44 28.44
C GLY A 62 9.98 20.72 27.34
N PHE A 63 8.68 21.00 27.25
CA PHE A 63 7.78 20.38 26.28
C PHE A 63 7.85 21.05 24.92
N HIS A 64 7.89 20.19 23.87
CA HIS A 64 7.78 20.57 22.48
C HIS A 64 6.64 19.75 21.86
N VAL A 65 5.74 20.39 21.14
CA VAL A 65 4.58 19.76 20.52
C VAL A 65 4.41 20.29 19.11
N GLY A 66 4.08 19.40 18.17
CA GLY A 66 3.72 19.74 16.81
C GLY A 66 2.46 18.98 16.40
N LEU A 67 1.47 19.67 15.88
CA LEU A 67 0.25 19.10 15.33
C LEU A 67 0.11 19.53 13.87
N SER A 68 -0.22 18.58 13.00
CA SER A 68 -0.57 18.85 11.62
C SER A 68 -1.77 18.00 11.24
N ILE A 69 -2.67 18.58 10.47
CA ILE A 69 -3.84 17.90 9.90
C ILE A 69 -3.84 18.19 8.41
N GLN A 70 -4.07 17.14 7.63
CA GLN A 70 -4.19 17.22 6.20
C GLN A 70 -5.50 16.60 5.73
N SER A 71 -5.95 17.00 4.56
CA SER A 71 -7.05 16.39 3.84
C SER A 71 -6.60 16.16 2.41
N ALA A 72 -6.91 14.98 1.87
CA ALA A 72 -6.60 14.64 0.49
C ALA A 72 -7.86 14.11 -0.20
N TYR A 73 -8.07 14.61 -1.41
CA TYR A 73 -9.13 14.13 -2.31
C TYR A 73 -8.55 14.04 -3.72
N GLN A 74 -8.83 12.94 -4.39
CA GLN A 74 -8.37 12.67 -5.75
C GLN A 74 -9.49 12.05 -6.57
N THR A 75 -9.59 12.45 -7.84
CA THR A 75 -10.32 11.71 -8.87
C THR A 75 -9.32 10.85 -9.65
N ARG A 76 -9.75 9.66 -10.06
CA ARG A 76 -8.96 8.72 -10.85
C ARG A 76 -9.74 8.33 -12.08
N ASN A 77 -9.27 8.79 -13.21
CA ASN A 77 -9.87 8.51 -14.52
C ASN A 77 -8.99 7.47 -15.22
N ILE A 78 -9.60 6.40 -15.69
CA ILE A 78 -8.90 5.30 -16.34
C ILE A 78 -9.57 5.04 -17.68
N ASP A 79 -8.87 5.35 -18.77
CA ASP A 79 -9.23 4.92 -20.11
C ASP A 79 -8.61 3.53 -20.34
N ALA A 80 -9.45 2.52 -20.49
CA ALA A 80 -9.00 1.16 -20.72
C ALA A 80 -9.35 0.68 -22.12
N SER A 81 -8.38 0.07 -22.79
CA SER A 81 -8.55 -0.58 -24.08
C SER A 81 -7.77 -1.90 -24.06
N PHE A 82 -8.48 -3.01 -24.31
CA PHE A 82 -7.85 -4.33 -24.36
C PHE A 82 -8.60 -5.26 -25.33
N MET A 83 -7.84 -6.18 -25.94
CA MET A 83 -8.42 -7.15 -26.86
C MET A 83 -9.14 -8.27 -26.09
N THR A 84 -10.27 -8.66 -26.58
CA THR A 84 -11.09 -9.75 -26.05
C THR A 84 -11.13 -10.92 -27.03
N TYR A 85 -11.71 -12.04 -26.60
CA TYR A 85 -11.92 -13.21 -27.46
C TYR A 85 -13.40 -13.28 -27.89
N ASN A 86 -13.62 -13.51 -29.18
CA ASN A 86 -14.95 -13.63 -29.77
C ASN A 86 -15.51 -15.06 -29.77
N GLY A 87 -14.69 -16.04 -29.39
CA GLY A 87 -15.09 -17.43 -29.42
C GLY A 87 -13.91 -18.38 -29.64
N VAL A 88 -14.22 -19.63 -29.90
CA VAL A 88 -13.24 -20.68 -30.12
C VAL A 88 -13.49 -21.31 -31.51
N SER A 89 -12.50 -21.26 -32.38
CA SER A 89 -12.51 -21.97 -33.66
C SER A 89 -11.85 -23.33 -33.52
N ALA A 90 -11.90 -24.13 -34.58
CA ALA A 90 -11.20 -25.43 -34.66
C ALA A 90 -9.68 -25.29 -34.45
N THR A 91 -9.11 -24.13 -34.72
CA THR A 91 -7.69 -23.80 -34.59
C THR A 91 -7.33 -23.12 -33.26
N GLY A 92 -8.30 -22.77 -32.43
CA GLY A 92 -8.13 -22.14 -31.14
C GLY A 92 -9.00 -20.88 -30.94
N PRO A 93 -8.73 -20.10 -29.87
CA PRO A 93 -9.43 -18.87 -29.59
C PRO A 93 -9.29 -17.85 -30.73
N THR A 94 -10.39 -17.17 -31.05
CA THR A 94 -10.40 -16.07 -32.01
C THR A 94 -10.43 -14.73 -31.26
N VAL A 95 -9.50 -13.83 -31.61
CA VAL A 95 -9.43 -12.48 -31.04
C VAL A 95 -10.50 -11.61 -31.69
N ALA A 96 -11.12 -10.73 -30.93
CA ALA A 96 -12.10 -9.77 -31.43
C ALA A 96 -11.45 -8.81 -32.44
N ASP A 97 -12.23 -8.39 -33.44
CA ASP A 97 -11.75 -7.45 -34.49
C ASP A 97 -11.53 -6.04 -33.94
N LYS A 98 -12.18 -5.72 -32.81
CA LYS A 98 -12.06 -4.42 -32.14
C LYS A 98 -11.76 -4.63 -30.66
N PRO A 99 -10.96 -3.72 -30.06
CA PRO A 99 -10.73 -3.74 -28.64
C PRO A 99 -12.03 -3.40 -27.88
N PHE A 100 -12.13 -3.93 -26.66
CA PHE A 100 -13.06 -3.43 -25.67
C PHE A 100 -12.51 -2.12 -25.12
N GLU A 101 -13.34 -1.08 -25.13
CA GLU A 101 -12.98 0.25 -24.66
C GLU A 101 -13.99 0.70 -23.63
N LYS A 102 -13.52 1.15 -22.47
CA LYS A 102 -14.38 1.69 -21.43
C LYS A 102 -13.61 2.71 -20.59
N TYR A 103 -14.29 3.77 -20.23
CA TYR A 103 -13.85 4.77 -19.28
C TYR A 103 -14.36 4.43 -17.88
N TYR A 104 -13.47 4.53 -16.88
CA TYR A 104 -13.80 4.30 -15.47
C TYR A 104 -13.46 5.54 -14.68
N GLU A 105 -14.35 5.92 -13.80
CA GLU A 105 -14.14 7.01 -12.86
C GLU A 105 -14.10 6.46 -11.43
N GLY A 106 -13.09 6.90 -10.67
CA GLY A 106 -12.96 6.57 -9.27
C GLY A 106 -12.60 7.79 -8.44
N THR A 107 -12.93 7.72 -7.17
CA THR A 107 -12.56 8.73 -6.19
C THR A 107 -11.70 8.12 -5.10
N ALA A 108 -10.73 8.88 -4.59
CA ALA A 108 -9.99 8.51 -3.39
C ALA A 108 -9.99 9.67 -2.41
N ALA A 109 -10.41 9.41 -1.18
CA ALA A 109 -10.55 10.42 -0.15
C ALA A 109 -9.89 9.99 1.17
N ALA A 110 -9.11 10.88 1.74
CA ALA A 110 -8.61 10.81 3.11
C ALA A 110 -8.90 12.15 3.77
N PRO A 111 -10.12 12.34 4.34
CA PRO A 111 -10.60 13.63 4.79
C PRO A 111 -9.80 14.19 5.98
N VAL A 112 -9.22 13.32 6.80
CA VAL A 112 -8.43 13.72 7.96
C VAL A 112 -7.21 12.80 8.08
N ILE A 113 -6.01 13.38 7.92
CA ILE A 113 -4.72 12.71 8.11
C ILE A 113 -3.99 13.46 9.23
N PRO A 114 -4.14 13.02 10.49
CA PRO A 114 -3.51 13.68 11.63
C PRO A 114 -2.05 13.24 11.77
N SER A 115 -1.21 14.16 12.26
CA SER A 115 0.11 13.86 12.81
C SER A 115 0.38 14.71 14.04
N LEU A 116 0.64 14.04 15.15
CA LEU A 116 0.99 14.63 16.43
C LEU A 116 2.41 14.22 16.80
N PHE A 117 3.24 15.19 17.11
CA PHE A 117 4.60 15.00 17.58
C PHE A 117 4.76 15.62 18.94
N ALA A 118 5.43 14.93 19.85
CA ALA A 118 5.70 15.44 21.18
C ALA A 118 7.13 15.04 21.62
N ALA A 119 7.77 15.95 22.35
CA ALA A 119 9.02 15.68 23.00
C ALA A 119 9.11 16.44 24.34
N TYR A 120 9.80 15.83 25.29
CA TYR A 120 10.20 16.49 26.54
C TYR A 120 11.70 16.38 26.70
N LYS A 121 12.37 17.53 26.66
CA LYS A 121 13.83 17.61 26.82
C LYS A 121 14.18 18.08 28.23
N LYS A 122 15.19 17.44 28.81
CA LYS A 122 15.82 17.85 30.06
C LYS A 122 17.30 17.54 30.03
N GLY A 123 18.13 18.58 29.91
CA GLY A 123 19.58 18.45 29.78
C GLY A 123 19.98 17.62 28.53
N GLU A 124 20.71 16.55 28.72
CA GLU A 124 21.15 15.65 27.64
C GLU A 124 20.07 14.67 27.18
N TRP A 125 18.97 14.53 27.90
CA TRP A 125 17.92 13.54 27.64
C TRP A 125 16.70 14.15 26.96
N THR A 126 16.18 13.44 25.97
CA THR A 126 14.92 13.81 25.32
C THR A 126 14.06 12.57 25.10
N ILE A 127 12.92 12.49 25.80
CA ILE A 127 11.87 11.54 25.46
C ILE A 127 11.06 12.13 24.33
N SER A 128 10.79 11.33 23.29
CA SER A 128 10.00 11.80 22.15
C SER A 128 9.12 10.71 21.60
N GLY A 129 8.07 11.14 20.91
CA GLY A 129 7.18 10.24 20.21
C GLY A 129 6.32 10.97 19.21
N PHE A 130 5.62 10.17 18.42
CA PHE A 130 4.61 10.66 17.51
C PHE A 130 3.44 9.69 17.39
N PHE A 131 2.29 10.22 17.01
CA PHE A 131 1.16 9.49 16.48
C PHE A 131 0.82 10.03 15.09
N ALA A 132 0.76 9.17 14.07
CA ALA A 132 0.43 9.59 12.71
C ALA A 132 -0.13 8.43 11.89
N ILE A 133 -0.77 8.77 10.77
CA ILE A 133 -1.01 7.81 9.70
C ILE A 133 0.27 7.78 8.83
N THR A 134 0.98 6.67 8.88
CA THR A 134 2.29 6.53 8.21
C THR A 134 2.21 5.87 6.85
N ALA A 135 1.10 5.23 6.53
CA ALA A 135 0.85 4.66 5.21
C ALA A 135 -0.64 4.47 4.95
N GLY A 136 -0.97 4.22 3.68
CA GLY A 136 -2.35 4.06 3.22
C GLY A 136 -2.81 5.25 2.38
N GLY A 137 -3.85 5.04 1.59
CA GLY A 137 -4.36 6.02 0.62
C GLY A 137 -5.77 6.55 0.92
N GLY A 138 -6.30 6.30 2.10
CA GLY A 138 -7.68 6.62 2.40
C GLY A 138 -8.66 5.56 1.89
N LYS A 139 -9.88 6.00 1.55
CA LYS A 139 -10.89 5.19 0.90
C LYS A 139 -10.89 5.51 -0.60
N ALA A 140 -10.80 4.49 -1.44
CA ALA A 140 -11.02 4.58 -2.87
C ALA A 140 -12.32 3.89 -3.24
N SER A 141 -13.13 4.53 -4.11
CA SER A 141 -14.41 4.02 -4.62
C SER A 141 -14.43 4.08 -6.13
N PHE A 142 -14.89 3.01 -6.75
CA PHE A 142 -15.07 2.85 -8.17
C PHE A 142 -16.47 2.26 -8.40
N ASP A 143 -17.45 3.13 -8.68
CA ASP A 143 -18.86 2.73 -8.77
C ASP A 143 -19.16 1.97 -10.06
N ASP A 144 -18.37 2.19 -11.12
CA ASP A 144 -18.46 1.49 -12.40
C ASP A 144 -17.40 0.38 -12.55
N GLY A 145 -16.77 -0.03 -11.42
CA GLY A 145 -15.75 -1.05 -11.35
C GLY A 145 -14.38 -0.60 -11.82
N LEU A 146 -13.58 -1.56 -12.24
CA LEU A 146 -12.19 -1.38 -12.68
C LEU A 146 -11.92 -2.20 -13.94
N PRO A 147 -10.97 -1.79 -14.80
CA PRO A 147 -10.59 -2.55 -16.00
C PRO A 147 -10.33 -4.03 -15.74
N MET A 148 -9.67 -4.34 -14.62
CA MET A 148 -9.36 -5.71 -14.23
C MET A 148 -10.61 -6.56 -13.95
N PHE A 149 -11.71 -5.96 -13.51
CA PHE A 149 -12.97 -6.68 -13.27
C PHE A 149 -13.65 -7.05 -14.58
N ASP A 150 -13.76 -6.11 -15.51
CA ASP A 150 -14.30 -6.40 -16.83
C ASP A 150 -13.44 -7.41 -17.58
N ALA A 151 -12.12 -7.29 -17.53
CA ALA A 151 -11.19 -8.28 -18.11
C ALA A 151 -11.32 -9.66 -17.45
N SER A 152 -11.46 -9.72 -16.12
CA SER A 152 -11.66 -10.97 -15.38
C SER A 152 -13.01 -11.60 -15.70
N ALA A 153 -14.07 -10.80 -15.83
CA ALA A 153 -15.41 -11.26 -16.24
C ALA A 153 -15.36 -11.89 -17.63
N MET A 154 -14.77 -11.21 -18.59
CA MET A 154 -14.62 -11.72 -19.96
C MET A 154 -13.78 -12.99 -20.02
N ALA A 155 -12.68 -13.05 -19.25
CA ALA A 155 -11.88 -14.26 -19.15
C ALA A 155 -12.66 -15.42 -18.50
N GLY A 156 -13.45 -15.16 -17.46
CA GLY A 156 -14.29 -16.15 -16.80
C GLY A 156 -15.39 -16.68 -17.72
N ILE A 157 -16.10 -15.82 -18.41
CA ILE A 157 -17.12 -16.16 -19.40
C ILE A 157 -16.51 -17.02 -20.52
N PHE A 158 -15.34 -16.62 -21.02
CA PHE A 158 -14.63 -17.37 -22.04
C PHE A 158 -14.25 -18.77 -21.56
N GLN A 159 -13.79 -18.94 -20.33
CA GLN A 159 -13.46 -20.24 -19.72
C GLN A 159 -14.70 -21.14 -19.59
N GLU A 160 -15.84 -20.60 -19.21
CA GLU A 160 -17.10 -21.34 -19.16
C GLU A 160 -17.56 -21.74 -20.57
N GLY A 161 -17.40 -20.87 -21.57
CA GLY A 161 -17.65 -21.20 -22.98
C GLY A 161 -16.80 -22.31 -23.53
N LEU A 162 -15.53 -22.41 -23.09
CA LEU A 162 -14.62 -23.50 -23.46
C LEU A 162 -15.02 -24.86 -22.88
N LYS A 163 -15.75 -24.88 -21.76
CA LYS A 163 -16.25 -26.11 -21.12
C LYS A 163 -17.53 -26.61 -21.78
N ALA A 164 -18.24 -25.75 -22.47
CA ALA A 164 -19.47 -26.12 -23.18
C ALA A 164 -19.14 -27.09 -24.33
N GLU A 165 -20.00 -28.09 -24.55
CA GLU A 165 -19.83 -29.08 -25.62
C GLU A 165 -19.93 -28.47 -27.03
N LYS A 166 -20.45 -27.26 -27.16
CA LYS A 166 -20.54 -26.51 -28.43
C LYS A 166 -19.72 -25.23 -28.31
N PRO A 167 -18.83 -24.94 -29.27
CA PRO A 167 -18.12 -23.66 -29.30
C PRO A 167 -19.16 -22.53 -29.41
N THR A 168 -19.34 -21.79 -28.36
CA THR A 168 -20.23 -20.64 -28.34
C THR A 168 -19.43 -19.39 -28.63
N VAL A 169 -19.85 -18.61 -29.60
CA VAL A 169 -19.30 -17.27 -29.83
C VAL A 169 -19.71 -16.43 -28.61
N ILE A 170 -18.71 -15.92 -27.88
CA ILE A 170 -18.93 -15.10 -26.70
C ILE A 170 -18.40 -13.73 -27.02
N THR A 171 -19.31 -12.80 -27.26
CA THR A 171 -18.97 -11.38 -27.41
C THR A 171 -19.37 -10.61 -26.16
N PRO A 172 -18.65 -9.53 -25.78
CA PRO A 172 -19.05 -8.66 -24.68
C PRO A 172 -20.50 -8.18 -24.77
N ASP A 173 -21.02 -8.02 -26.00
CA ASP A 173 -22.37 -7.57 -26.28
C ASP A 173 -23.48 -8.54 -25.82
N MET A 174 -23.14 -9.79 -25.54
CA MET A 174 -24.07 -10.80 -25.05
C MET A 174 -24.32 -10.72 -23.55
N TYR A 175 -23.56 -9.92 -22.82
CA TYR A 175 -23.58 -9.84 -21.36
C TYR A 175 -23.70 -8.41 -20.88
N ASP A 176 -24.42 -8.24 -19.78
CA ASP A 176 -24.38 -7.04 -18.95
C ASP A 176 -23.38 -7.28 -17.82
N ILE A 177 -22.17 -6.71 -17.96
CA ILE A 177 -21.12 -6.77 -16.95
C ILE A 177 -21.23 -5.56 -16.06
N THR A 178 -21.53 -5.79 -14.78
CA THR A 178 -21.62 -4.73 -13.77
C THR A 178 -20.66 -5.04 -12.61
N SER A 179 -19.96 -4.04 -12.14
CA SER A 179 -19.06 -4.17 -11.01
C SER A 179 -18.93 -2.85 -10.26
N ALA A 180 -18.61 -2.95 -8.97
CA ALA A 180 -18.20 -1.81 -8.17
C ALA A 180 -17.19 -2.27 -7.13
N MET A 181 -16.33 -1.37 -6.67
CA MET A 181 -15.36 -1.66 -5.65
C MET A 181 -15.07 -0.46 -4.76
N ASP A 182 -15.14 -0.69 -3.46
CA ASP A 182 -14.58 0.15 -2.41
C ASP A 182 -13.34 -0.52 -1.82
N GLY A 183 -12.28 0.25 -1.62
CA GLY A 183 -11.10 -0.17 -0.89
C GLY A 183 -10.66 0.89 0.09
N LYS A 184 -10.27 0.50 1.29
CA LYS A 184 -9.70 1.41 2.29
C LYS A 184 -8.45 0.79 2.91
N GLN A 185 -7.43 1.61 3.17
CA GLN A 185 -6.23 1.15 3.87
C GLN A 185 -5.58 2.29 4.64
N TYR A 186 -5.25 2.02 5.92
CA TYR A 186 -4.54 2.93 6.80
C TYR A 186 -3.55 2.16 7.67
N ILE A 187 -2.38 2.74 7.94
CA ILE A 187 -1.50 2.34 9.02
C ILE A 187 -1.42 3.49 10.02
N TYR A 188 -1.94 3.26 11.20
CA TYR A 188 -1.77 4.12 12.36
C TYR A 188 -0.51 3.73 13.09
N SER A 189 0.40 4.69 13.32
CA SER A 189 1.66 4.44 13.99
C SER A 189 1.81 5.29 15.23
N LEU A 190 2.24 4.65 16.30
CA LEU A 190 2.65 5.28 17.56
C LEU A 190 4.11 4.93 17.83
N GLN A 191 4.99 5.91 17.86
CA GLN A 191 6.40 5.74 18.21
C GLN A 191 6.69 6.38 19.56
N LEU A 192 7.52 5.73 20.35
CA LEU A 192 8.11 6.27 21.56
C LEU A 192 9.58 5.90 21.61
N GLY A 193 10.40 6.79 22.13
CA GLY A 193 11.83 6.53 22.31
C GLY A 193 12.56 7.62 23.08
N LEU A 194 13.84 7.37 23.29
CA LEU A 194 14.73 8.19 24.08
C LEU A 194 15.95 8.59 23.26
N SER A 195 16.23 9.87 23.22
CA SER A 195 17.46 10.43 22.66
C SER A 195 18.40 10.85 23.80
N TYR A 196 19.69 10.61 23.62
CA TYR A 196 20.74 11.02 24.53
C TYR A 196 21.83 11.81 23.80
N LYS A 197 22.09 13.02 24.26
CA LYS A 197 23.18 13.87 23.78
C LYS A 197 24.50 13.39 24.42
N ALA A 198 25.21 12.52 23.71
CA ALA A 198 26.43 11.89 24.23
C ALA A 198 27.63 12.85 24.32
N THR A 199 27.68 13.83 23.41
CA THR A 199 28.63 14.92 23.38
C THR A 199 27.95 16.21 22.93
N GLU A 200 28.66 17.34 22.90
CA GLU A 200 28.14 18.61 22.42
C GLU A 200 27.67 18.54 20.93
N TRP A 201 28.20 17.60 20.18
CA TRP A 201 27.95 17.46 18.74
C TRP A 201 27.34 16.13 18.34
N LEU A 202 27.23 15.11 19.23
CA LEU A 202 26.75 13.76 18.91
C LEU A 202 25.59 13.37 19.82
N SER A 203 24.55 12.84 19.23
CA SER A 203 23.44 12.20 19.93
C SER A 203 23.08 10.85 19.35
N VAL A 204 22.44 10.02 20.16
CA VAL A 204 21.93 8.70 19.80
C VAL A 204 20.46 8.57 20.20
N PHE A 205 19.73 7.70 19.50
CA PHE A 205 18.32 7.40 19.78
C PHE A 205 18.09 5.89 19.80
N GLY A 206 17.24 5.47 20.72
CA GLY A 206 16.65 4.13 20.73
C GLY A 206 15.17 4.19 21.05
N GLY A 207 14.36 3.44 20.31
CA GLY A 207 12.91 3.45 20.49
C GLY A 207 12.20 2.35 19.73
N GLY A 208 10.89 2.40 19.75
CA GLY A 208 10.03 1.46 19.04
C GLY A 208 8.77 2.12 18.53
N ARG A 209 8.27 1.59 17.42
CA ARG A 209 7.05 2.02 16.77
C ARG A 209 6.07 0.85 16.69
N MET A 210 4.87 1.05 17.20
CA MET A 210 3.73 0.17 16.96
C MET A 210 3.02 0.64 15.69
N ASN A 211 2.77 -0.28 14.77
CA ASN A 211 2.01 -0.05 13.56
C ASN A 211 0.73 -0.88 13.63
N TYR A 212 -0.40 -0.24 13.45
CA TYR A 212 -1.71 -0.88 13.37
C TYR A 212 -2.30 -0.66 11.98
N PHE A 213 -2.43 -1.76 11.23
CA PHE A 213 -3.07 -1.76 9.93
C PHE A 213 -4.58 -1.97 10.11
N THR A 214 -5.37 -1.16 9.40
CA THR A 214 -6.79 -1.40 9.18
C THR A 214 -7.13 -1.11 7.74
N GLY A 215 -7.90 -1.99 7.15
CA GLY A 215 -8.26 -1.91 5.75
C GLY A 215 -9.49 -2.73 5.44
N GLY A 216 -9.77 -2.90 4.17
CA GLY A 216 -10.82 -3.77 3.70
C GLY A 216 -11.22 -3.46 2.27
N TYR A 217 -11.92 -4.43 1.71
CA TYR A 217 -12.45 -4.40 0.36
C TYR A 217 -13.92 -4.76 0.39
N LYS A 218 -14.71 -4.00 -0.35
CA LYS A 218 -16.12 -4.29 -0.57
C LYS A 218 -16.44 -4.08 -2.04
N GLY A 219 -17.05 -5.07 -2.67
CA GLY A 219 -17.38 -4.95 -4.07
C GLY A 219 -18.16 -6.14 -4.60
N PHE A 220 -18.54 -6.04 -5.84
CA PHE A 220 -19.18 -7.11 -6.57
C PHE A 220 -18.78 -7.09 -8.04
N LEU A 221 -18.97 -8.24 -8.70
CA LEU A 221 -18.85 -8.42 -10.13
C LEU A 221 -19.95 -9.36 -10.58
N ASN A 222 -20.77 -8.93 -11.54
CA ASN A 222 -21.80 -9.73 -12.17
C ASN A 222 -21.60 -9.76 -13.68
N ALA A 223 -21.88 -10.89 -14.30
CA ALA A 223 -21.96 -11.04 -15.74
C ALA A 223 -23.29 -11.74 -16.08
N ILE A 224 -24.29 -10.94 -16.42
CA ILE A 224 -25.65 -11.40 -16.66
C ILE A 224 -25.84 -11.58 -18.17
N VAL A 225 -26.35 -12.74 -18.58
CA VAL A 225 -26.71 -13.00 -19.98
C VAL A 225 -27.88 -12.09 -20.38
N LYS A 226 -27.66 -11.23 -21.39
CA LYS A 226 -28.70 -10.27 -21.85
C LYS A 226 -30.03 -10.94 -22.20
N GLY A 227 -31.11 -10.36 -21.69
CA GLY A 227 -32.47 -10.88 -21.89
C GLY A 227 -32.81 -12.08 -21.00
N THR A 228 -31.98 -12.40 -20.01
CA THR A 228 -32.23 -13.46 -19.03
C THR A 228 -31.86 -12.99 -17.63
N ASP A 229 -32.22 -13.77 -16.59
CA ASP A 229 -31.79 -13.55 -15.19
C ASP A 229 -30.55 -14.38 -14.83
N THR A 230 -29.90 -15.01 -15.82
CA THR A 230 -28.77 -15.90 -15.59
C THR A 230 -27.47 -15.09 -15.35
N ASN A 231 -27.00 -15.10 -14.11
CA ASN A 231 -25.72 -14.51 -13.75
C ASN A 231 -24.63 -15.60 -13.76
N LEU A 232 -23.66 -15.50 -14.67
CA LEU A 232 -22.55 -16.47 -14.81
C LEU A 232 -21.44 -16.23 -13.81
N LEU A 233 -21.29 -15.01 -13.31
CA LEU A 233 -20.23 -14.62 -12.38
C LEU A 233 -20.80 -13.85 -11.17
N PRO A 234 -21.60 -14.52 -10.32
CA PRO A 234 -22.08 -13.88 -9.09
C PRO A 234 -20.94 -13.80 -8.07
N LEU A 235 -20.13 -12.75 -8.15
CA LEU A 235 -19.04 -12.53 -7.21
C LEU A 235 -19.37 -11.34 -6.30
N ALA A 236 -19.24 -11.53 -4.99
CA ALA A 236 -19.36 -10.45 -4.00
C ALA A 236 -18.36 -10.66 -2.87
N LEU A 237 -17.76 -9.57 -2.44
CA LEU A 237 -16.79 -9.54 -1.35
C LEU A 237 -17.15 -8.40 -0.38
N ASP A 238 -17.14 -8.71 0.92
CA ASP A 238 -17.12 -7.74 2.03
C ASP A 238 -16.16 -8.27 3.09
N CYS A 239 -14.92 -7.74 3.08
CA CYS A 239 -13.82 -8.21 3.90
C CYS A 239 -13.16 -7.02 4.59
N ASP A 240 -13.23 -6.97 5.90
CA ASP A 240 -12.38 -6.10 6.71
C ASP A 240 -11.04 -6.79 6.99
N GLN A 241 -9.99 -6.00 7.13
CA GLN A 241 -8.63 -6.50 7.36
C GLN A 241 -7.98 -5.74 8.49
N THR A 242 -7.31 -6.44 9.40
CA THR A 242 -6.55 -5.82 10.49
C THR A 242 -5.23 -6.54 10.72
N GLY A 243 -4.26 -5.81 11.24
CA GLY A 243 -2.97 -6.37 11.61
C GLY A 243 -2.16 -5.40 12.46
N TRP A 244 -1.17 -5.88 13.18
CA TRP A 244 -0.27 -5.03 13.94
C TRP A 244 1.15 -5.58 13.94
N GLY A 245 2.13 -4.70 14.14
CA GLY A 245 3.53 -5.08 14.21
C GLY A 245 4.36 -4.02 14.91
N LEU A 246 5.51 -4.43 15.43
CA LEU A 246 6.48 -3.56 16.11
C LEU A 246 7.71 -3.36 15.26
N THR A 247 8.17 -2.11 15.16
CA THR A 247 9.39 -1.69 14.47
C THR A 247 10.35 -1.13 15.53
N PRO A 248 11.42 -1.81 15.88
CA PRO A 248 12.53 -1.18 16.61
C PRO A 248 13.15 -0.08 15.74
N VAL A 249 13.57 1.01 16.36
CA VAL A 249 14.18 2.16 15.68
C VAL A 249 15.42 2.61 16.45
N ILE A 250 16.52 2.79 15.73
CA ILE A 250 17.74 3.38 16.26
C ILE A 250 18.15 4.56 15.38
N GLY A 251 18.84 5.51 15.96
CA GLY A 251 19.29 6.69 15.23
C GLY A 251 20.55 7.32 15.83
N VAL A 252 21.24 8.08 15.02
CA VAL A 252 22.38 8.90 15.41
C VAL A 252 22.30 10.25 14.69
N ASP A 253 22.68 11.30 15.35
CA ASP A 253 22.75 12.65 14.78
C ASP A 253 24.03 13.36 15.21
N ALA A 254 24.70 13.98 14.26
CA ALA A 254 25.95 14.75 14.48
C ALA A 254 25.76 16.20 14.04
N LYS A 255 25.78 17.13 15.01
CA LYS A 255 25.62 18.57 14.78
C LYS A 255 26.97 19.27 14.85
N LEU A 256 27.55 19.56 13.69
CA LEU A 256 28.89 20.11 13.52
C LEU A 256 28.81 21.59 13.06
N GLY A 257 28.51 22.48 14.00
CA GLY A 257 28.30 23.89 13.69
C GLY A 257 27.12 24.10 12.74
N LYS A 258 27.38 24.48 11.47
CA LYS A 258 26.37 24.67 10.41
C LYS A 258 25.97 23.39 9.69
N LEU A 259 26.71 22.31 9.88
CA LEU A 259 26.44 20.99 9.28
C LEU A 259 25.72 20.11 10.29
N ASN A 260 24.60 19.51 9.90
CA ASN A 260 23.93 18.45 10.64
C ASN A 260 23.85 17.19 9.79
N ILE A 261 24.22 16.05 10.35
CA ILE A 261 24.18 14.74 9.70
C ILE A 261 23.36 13.81 10.56
N GLY A 262 22.27 13.28 10.01
CA GLY A 262 21.42 12.30 10.67
C GLY A 262 21.48 10.94 9.98
N ALA A 263 21.44 9.87 10.76
CA ALA A 263 21.20 8.53 10.26
C ALA A 263 20.22 7.80 11.17
N LYS A 264 19.27 7.07 10.54
CA LYS A 264 18.24 6.31 11.22
C LYS A 264 18.10 4.94 10.57
N TYR A 265 17.95 3.92 11.38
CA TYR A 265 17.63 2.57 10.94
C TYR A 265 16.34 2.11 11.60
N GLU A 266 15.38 1.75 10.76
CA GLU A 266 14.13 1.11 11.14
C GLU A 266 14.24 -0.38 10.79
N PHE A 267 14.08 -1.23 11.79
CA PHE A 267 14.12 -2.68 11.58
C PHE A 267 12.87 -3.13 10.84
N LYS A 268 12.95 -4.28 10.19
CA LYS A 268 11.81 -4.93 9.56
C LYS A 268 10.66 -5.10 10.58
N THR A 269 9.46 -4.75 10.16
CA THR A 269 8.24 -5.03 10.92
C THR A 269 7.58 -6.29 10.36
N ASN A 270 7.44 -7.31 11.19
CA ASN A 270 6.58 -8.43 10.84
C ASN A 270 5.14 -7.99 11.03
N LEU A 271 4.40 -7.89 9.92
CA LEU A 271 3.01 -7.48 9.90
C LEU A 271 2.18 -8.55 9.20
N ASN A 272 1.39 -9.27 9.97
CA ASN A 272 0.41 -10.22 9.46
C ASN A 272 -0.96 -9.54 9.42
N ILE A 273 -1.61 -9.60 8.27
CA ILE A 273 -2.95 -9.03 8.06
C ILE A 273 -3.94 -10.17 8.03
N GLU A 274 -4.89 -10.13 8.96
CA GLU A 274 -5.96 -11.12 9.10
C GLU A 274 -7.25 -10.60 8.48
N ASN A 275 -7.94 -11.48 7.76
CA ASN A 275 -9.21 -11.21 7.13
C ASN A 275 -10.38 -11.47 8.09
N ASN A 276 -11.27 -10.50 8.21
CA ASN A 276 -12.59 -10.65 8.79
C ASN A 276 -13.66 -10.52 7.69
N THR A 277 -13.86 -11.60 6.96
CA THR A 277 -14.75 -11.64 5.81
C THR A 277 -16.19 -11.89 6.26
N LYS A 278 -17.05 -10.94 5.96
CA LYS A 278 -18.48 -10.94 6.30
C LYS A 278 -19.33 -11.55 5.20
N ASN A 279 -18.93 -11.34 3.95
CA ASN A 279 -19.59 -11.90 2.77
C ASN A 279 -18.54 -12.26 1.73
N LEU A 280 -18.65 -13.48 1.21
CA LEU A 280 -17.83 -13.98 0.12
C LEU A 280 -18.68 -14.90 -0.74
N GLN A 281 -19.11 -14.41 -1.91
CA GLN A 281 -19.87 -15.17 -2.89
C GLN A 281 -19.03 -15.31 -4.14
N TYR A 282 -18.99 -16.48 -4.74
CA TYR A 282 -18.25 -16.73 -5.96
C TYR A 282 -18.70 -18.01 -6.66
N PRO A 283 -18.60 -18.08 -7.99
CA PRO A 283 -18.79 -19.32 -8.72
C PRO A 283 -17.60 -20.27 -8.49
N PRO A 284 -17.77 -21.58 -8.60
CA PRO A 284 -16.69 -22.56 -8.37
C PRO A 284 -15.42 -22.29 -9.17
N SER A 285 -15.55 -21.68 -10.35
CA SER A 285 -14.41 -21.29 -11.21
C SER A 285 -13.53 -20.18 -10.63
N ALA A 286 -14.05 -19.36 -9.70
CA ALA A 286 -13.35 -18.26 -9.09
C ALA A 286 -12.72 -18.61 -7.71
N LYS A 287 -12.82 -19.86 -7.26
CA LYS A 287 -12.39 -20.29 -5.92
C LYS A 287 -10.94 -19.89 -5.61
N ASP A 288 -10.02 -20.19 -6.49
CA ASP A 288 -8.58 -19.93 -6.27
C ASP A 288 -8.28 -18.42 -6.25
N MET A 289 -9.07 -17.62 -6.98
CA MET A 289 -8.93 -16.17 -7.03
C MET A 289 -9.38 -15.50 -5.70
N VAL A 290 -10.39 -16.04 -5.05
CA VAL A 290 -10.98 -15.45 -3.84
C VAL A 290 -10.46 -16.10 -2.55
N ALA A 291 -9.79 -17.23 -2.61
CA ALA A 291 -9.22 -17.93 -1.45
C ALA A 291 -8.36 -17.02 -0.53
N PRO A 292 -7.57 -16.06 -1.03
CA PRO A 292 -6.82 -15.11 -0.19
C PRO A 292 -7.71 -14.20 0.66
N TYR A 293 -9.01 -14.11 0.37
CA TYR A 293 -9.97 -13.28 1.09
C TYR A 293 -10.91 -14.07 2.00
N GLU A 294 -10.72 -15.37 2.14
CA GLU A 294 -11.50 -16.18 3.08
C GLU A 294 -11.32 -15.69 4.51
N HIS A 295 -12.37 -15.89 5.34
CA HIS A 295 -12.37 -15.49 6.74
C HIS A 295 -11.25 -16.19 7.52
N GLY A 296 -10.50 -15.44 8.34
CA GLY A 296 -9.40 -15.96 9.16
C GLY A 296 -8.10 -16.21 8.38
N VAL A 297 -8.09 -16.01 7.05
CA VAL A 297 -6.83 -16.08 6.29
C VAL A 297 -5.92 -14.97 6.74
N ASN A 298 -4.67 -15.33 7.03
CA ASN A 298 -3.63 -14.44 7.50
C ASN A 298 -2.54 -14.31 6.45
N THR A 299 -2.31 -13.09 5.97
CA THR A 299 -1.36 -12.81 4.90
C THR A 299 -0.22 -11.96 5.42
N PRO A 300 1.05 -12.40 5.30
CA PRO A 300 2.21 -11.57 5.64
C PRO A 300 2.27 -10.33 4.74
N ASN A 301 2.33 -9.16 5.36
CA ASN A 301 2.48 -7.85 4.70
C ASN A 301 3.57 -7.03 5.40
N ASP A 302 4.74 -7.62 5.54
CA ASP A 302 5.85 -7.07 6.30
C ASP A 302 6.29 -5.70 5.78
N ILE A 303 6.57 -4.77 6.71
CA ILE A 303 7.18 -3.50 6.35
C ILE A 303 8.70 -3.71 6.27
N PRO A 304 9.34 -3.41 5.14
CA PRO A 304 10.78 -3.63 4.97
C PRO A 304 11.60 -2.79 5.94
N ALA A 305 12.78 -3.27 6.27
CA ALA A 305 13.75 -2.46 6.99
C ALA A 305 14.17 -1.26 6.14
N MET A 306 14.44 -0.12 6.80
CA MET A 306 14.83 1.12 6.13
C MET A 306 16.05 1.74 6.80
N LEU A 307 17.06 2.08 5.99
CA LEU A 307 18.16 2.95 6.37
C LEU A 307 17.93 4.32 5.74
N SER A 308 17.92 5.37 6.57
CA SER A 308 17.88 6.77 6.14
C SER A 308 19.17 7.45 6.56
N ILE A 309 19.80 8.17 5.63
CA ILE A 309 20.99 8.99 5.89
C ILE A 309 20.74 10.36 5.26
N ALA A 310 20.97 11.41 6.03
CA ALA A 310 20.74 12.77 5.57
C ALA A 310 21.82 13.73 6.05
N ALA A 311 22.04 14.78 5.29
CA ALA A 311 22.89 15.91 5.67
C ALA A 311 22.18 17.22 5.35
N ALA A 312 22.34 18.21 6.21
CA ALA A 312 21.84 19.55 6.01
C ALA A 312 22.93 20.57 6.38
N TYR A 313 23.11 21.57 5.53
CA TYR A 313 24.08 22.64 5.74
C TYR A 313 23.42 24.02 5.66
N GLU A 314 23.67 24.85 6.67
CA GLU A 314 23.18 26.22 6.76
C GLU A 314 24.23 27.17 6.20
N PHE A 315 24.08 27.59 4.95
CA PHE A 315 24.98 28.52 4.28
C PHE A 315 24.83 29.93 4.88
N LEU A 316 23.59 30.34 5.04
CA LEU A 316 23.19 31.61 5.62
C LEU A 316 22.01 31.37 6.55
N PRO A 317 21.67 32.31 7.48
CA PRO A 317 20.49 32.20 8.34
C PRO A 317 19.17 32.00 7.58
N VAL A 318 19.13 32.41 6.30
CA VAL A 318 17.95 32.32 5.43
C VAL A 318 18.09 31.26 4.33
N LEU A 319 19.25 30.57 4.25
CA LEU A 319 19.53 29.57 3.20
C LEU A 319 20.12 28.32 3.81
N ARG A 320 19.34 27.25 3.77
CA ARG A 320 19.73 25.89 4.14
C ARG A 320 19.53 24.95 2.96
N ALA A 321 20.50 24.07 2.69
CA ALA A 321 20.33 22.96 1.76
C ALA A 321 20.38 21.66 2.55
N SER A 322 19.63 20.66 2.06
CA SER A 322 19.60 19.33 2.63
C SER A 322 19.53 18.26 1.54
N VAL A 323 20.15 17.12 1.82
CA VAL A 323 20.09 15.91 1.00
C VAL A 323 19.77 14.73 1.90
N GLU A 324 18.98 13.80 1.38
CA GLU A 324 18.59 12.59 2.11
C GLU A 324 18.55 11.40 1.16
N TYR A 325 18.99 10.25 1.67
CA TYR A 325 18.96 8.97 0.97
C TYR A 325 18.23 7.94 1.83
N HIS A 326 17.29 7.21 1.21
CA HIS A 326 16.58 6.10 1.82
C HIS A 326 16.90 4.80 1.10
N PHE A 327 17.29 3.79 1.86
CA PHE A 327 17.45 2.43 1.36
C PHE A 327 16.42 1.52 2.03
N TYR A 328 15.58 0.89 1.22
CA TYR A 328 14.60 -0.10 1.67
C TYR A 328 15.07 -1.50 1.32
N ALA A 329 15.12 -2.40 2.30
CA ALA A 329 15.53 -3.79 2.12
C ALA A 329 14.36 -4.66 1.60
N VAL A 330 13.83 -4.33 0.42
CA VAL A 330 12.62 -4.94 -0.15
C VAL A 330 12.84 -6.39 -0.57
N SER A 331 14.02 -6.75 -1.07
CA SER A 331 14.34 -8.11 -1.56
C SER A 331 14.21 -9.20 -0.50
N TYR A 332 14.33 -8.87 0.77
CA TYR A 332 14.15 -9.83 1.86
C TYR A 332 12.69 -10.12 2.20
N THR A 333 11.75 -9.33 1.71
CA THR A 333 10.31 -9.55 1.93
C THR A 333 9.66 -10.40 0.86
N HIS A 334 10.25 -10.50 -0.33
CA HIS A 334 9.69 -11.21 -1.48
C HIS A 334 10.19 -12.66 -1.65
N LEU A 335 11.37 -13.01 -1.12
CA LEU A 335 11.96 -14.35 -1.31
C LEU A 335 11.23 -15.48 -0.56
N ARG A 336 10.43 -15.19 0.47
CA ARG A 336 9.67 -16.20 1.21
C ARG A 336 8.38 -16.66 0.52
N ALA A 337 7.87 -15.92 -0.46
CA ALA A 337 6.65 -16.30 -1.18
C ALA A 337 6.89 -17.38 -2.27
N HIS A 338 8.15 -17.64 -2.65
CA HIS A 338 8.51 -18.59 -3.70
C HIS A 338 9.06 -19.93 -3.20
N GLU A 339 9.28 -20.11 -1.90
CA GLU A 339 9.81 -21.37 -1.35
C GLU A 339 8.72 -22.37 -0.92
N THR A 340 7.53 -22.29 -1.40
CA THR A 340 6.52 -23.33 -1.16
C THR A 340 6.46 -24.30 -2.33
N LYS A 341 7.28 -25.38 -2.16
CA LYS A 341 7.10 -26.71 -2.70
C LYS A 341 7.36 -26.94 -4.19
N ALA A 342 8.62 -27.18 -4.48
CA ALA A 342 8.98 -28.32 -5.33
C ALA A 342 9.30 -29.50 -4.39
N ASN A 343 8.33 -30.36 -4.16
CA ASN A 343 8.46 -31.76 -3.79
C ASN A 343 7.25 -32.50 -4.33
#